data_6ff701d96c221ab3db87066322eaa7cc
#
_entry.id   6ff701d96c221ab3db87066322eaa7cc
#
_cell.length_a   1.000
_cell.length_b   1.000
_cell.length_c   1.000
_cell.angle_alpha   90.00
_cell.angle_beta   90.00
_cell.angle_gamma   90.00
#
_symmetry.space_group_name_H-M   'P 1'
#
loop_
_entity.id
_entity.type
_entity.pdbx_description
1 polymer ?
#
loop_
_entity_poly.entity_id
_entity_poly.type
_entity_poly.pdbx_seq_one_letter_code
_entity_poly.pdbx_strand_id
1 'polypeptide(L)'
;ARAAKVPVYMGFIKNISGYVEGALAAANGAAGAEAVETKLVSRNDYTEATLPECFERNAEGMLKNMAIHEIALACQFWGMRADNVVDVICNPKGGKDSPGCDMRTLGGKTDFASVDITLVNSSGTKVRISADRCSGDGCCATVTDTSNGVVLYSQEMVGGERAKKVAAEAAAHPDWFSYLYTQAEEYAKLKGVCAAHALAGTTPPGVATIEIACEALKLAEWLTPELQKKLKK
;
A
#
# COMPACT_ATOMS: atom_id res chain seq x y z
N ALA A 1 26.85 -2.08 -1.11
CA ALA A 1 26.18 -1.98 -2.42
C ALA A 1 26.78 -0.87 -3.26
N ARG A 2 26.76 0.42 -2.85
CA ARG A 2 27.26 1.56 -3.65
C ARG A 2 28.74 1.37 -4.05
N ALA A 3 29.62 1.00 -3.11
CA ALA A 3 31.05 0.79 -3.41
C ALA A 3 31.29 -0.38 -4.37
N ALA A 4 30.45 -1.41 -4.32
CA ALA A 4 30.52 -2.57 -5.22
C ALA A 4 29.73 -2.39 -6.53
N LYS A 5 29.05 -1.25 -6.71
CA LYS A 5 28.14 -0.98 -7.84
C LYS A 5 27.07 -2.06 -8.05
N VAL A 6 26.65 -2.72 -6.96
CA VAL A 6 25.59 -3.72 -6.99
C VAL A 6 24.27 -3.03 -6.71
N PRO A 7 23.27 -3.14 -7.60
CA PRO A 7 21.94 -2.58 -7.37
C PRO A 7 21.24 -3.30 -6.21
N VAL A 8 20.50 -2.56 -5.40
CA VAL A 8 19.67 -3.09 -4.30
C VAL A 8 18.24 -2.63 -4.52
N TYR A 9 17.33 -3.56 -4.63
CA TYR A 9 15.91 -3.33 -4.82
C TYR A 9 15.12 -3.85 -3.62
N MET A 10 13.98 -3.23 -3.36
CA MET A 10 13.07 -3.64 -2.30
C MET A 10 11.98 -4.57 -2.83
N GLY A 11 11.57 -5.52 -2.00
CA GLY A 11 10.50 -6.47 -2.32
C GLY A 11 9.08 -5.86 -2.29
N PHE A 12 8.93 -4.59 -2.63
CA PHE A 12 7.63 -3.93 -2.74
C PHE A 12 6.96 -4.31 -4.05
N ILE A 13 6.44 -5.53 -4.10
CA ILE A 13 5.85 -6.15 -5.30
C ILE A 13 4.69 -5.36 -5.90
N LYS A 14 3.96 -4.62 -5.08
CA LYS A 14 2.82 -3.81 -5.53
C LYS A 14 3.25 -2.73 -6.53
N ASN A 15 4.49 -2.26 -6.45
CA ASN A 15 5.03 -1.22 -7.34
C ASN A 15 5.08 -1.61 -8.82
N ILE A 16 5.05 -2.92 -9.11
CA ILE A 16 5.04 -3.46 -10.47
C ILE A 16 3.78 -4.27 -10.79
N SER A 17 2.76 -4.17 -9.95
CA SER A 17 1.49 -4.88 -10.14
C SER A 17 0.58 -4.16 -11.14
N GLY A 18 -0.13 -4.94 -11.97
CA GLY A 18 -0.99 -4.40 -13.02
C GLY A 18 -2.09 -3.45 -12.52
N TYR A 19 -2.63 -3.69 -11.32
CA TYR A 19 -3.64 -2.81 -10.76
C TYR A 19 -3.10 -1.42 -10.40
N VAL A 20 -1.81 -1.31 -10.05
CA VAL A 20 -1.14 -0.03 -9.81
C VAL A 20 -0.77 0.64 -11.14
N GLU A 21 -0.26 -0.13 -12.11
CA GLU A 21 0.04 0.36 -13.46
C GLU A 21 -1.21 0.99 -14.11
N GLY A 22 -2.37 0.34 -13.98
CA GLY A 22 -3.64 0.86 -14.48
C GLY A 22 -4.11 2.12 -13.75
N ALA A 23 -3.93 2.19 -12.42
CA ALA A 23 -4.25 3.38 -11.64
C ALA A 23 -3.37 4.57 -12.03
N LEU A 24 -2.08 4.34 -12.27
CA LEU A 24 -1.15 5.37 -12.76
C LEU A 24 -1.54 5.87 -14.14
N ALA A 25 -1.91 4.97 -15.06
CA ALA A 25 -2.35 5.34 -16.40
C ALA A 25 -3.62 6.20 -16.35
N ALA A 26 -4.59 5.82 -15.51
CA ALA A 26 -5.84 6.57 -15.34
C ALA A 26 -5.59 7.95 -14.69
N ALA A 27 -4.73 8.02 -13.68
CA ALA A 27 -4.39 9.30 -13.02
C ALA A 27 -3.64 10.25 -13.96
N ASN A 28 -2.70 9.73 -14.77
CA ASN A 28 -1.95 10.53 -15.75
C ASN A 28 -2.79 10.96 -16.94
N GLY A 29 -3.85 10.22 -17.29
CA GLY A 29 -4.81 10.56 -18.33
C GLY A 29 -5.84 11.63 -17.94
N ALA A 30 -5.92 11.96 -16.64
CA ALA A 30 -6.80 13.01 -16.14
C ALA A 30 -6.25 14.42 -16.42
N ALA A 31 -7.09 15.43 -16.28
CA ALA A 31 -6.76 16.83 -16.59
C ALA A 31 -5.75 17.50 -15.62
N GLY A 32 -5.11 16.72 -14.76
CA GLY A 32 -4.07 17.14 -13.80
C GLY A 32 -4.08 16.25 -12.55
N ALA A 33 -2.94 16.14 -11.91
CA ALA A 33 -2.79 15.30 -10.70
C ALA A 33 -3.64 15.74 -9.52
N GLU A 34 -4.03 17.02 -9.46
CA GLU A 34 -4.92 17.62 -8.45
C GLU A 34 -6.40 17.33 -8.72
N ALA A 35 -6.74 17.00 -9.97
CA ALA A 35 -8.11 16.72 -10.38
C ALA A 35 -8.57 15.30 -9.97
N VAL A 36 -7.68 14.46 -9.50
CA VAL A 36 -8.00 13.08 -9.11
C VAL A 36 -7.49 12.75 -7.71
N GLU A 37 -8.20 11.84 -7.04
CA GLU A 37 -7.71 11.13 -5.86
C GLU A 37 -7.41 9.69 -6.24
N THR A 38 -6.19 9.23 -5.96
CA THR A 38 -5.87 7.80 -6.05
C THR A 38 -5.99 7.18 -4.67
N LYS A 39 -6.84 6.18 -4.54
CA LYS A 39 -7.02 5.38 -3.32
C LYS A 39 -6.32 4.04 -3.48
N LEU A 40 -5.43 3.74 -2.55
CA LEU A 40 -4.67 2.50 -2.43
C LEU A 40 -5.19 1.72 -1.22
N VAL A 41 -5.62 0.49 -1.42
CA VAL A 41 -6.26 -0.33 -0.38
C VAL A 41 -5.43 -1.56 -0.11
N SER A 42 -5.22 -1.87 1.18
CA SER A 42 -4.64 -3.12 1.67
C SER A 42 -5.52 -3.68 2.79
N ARG A 43 -5.84 -4.95 2.70
CA ARG A 43 -6.68 -5.66 3.67
C ARG A 43 -6.00 -6.94 4.10
N ASN A 44 -6.16 -7.30 5.37
CA ASN A 44 -5.77 -8.58 5.94
C ASN A 44 -6.97 -9.26 6.60
N ASP A 45 -6.88 -10.54 6.81
CA ASP A 45 -7.93 -11.42 7.31
C ASP A 45 -7.80 -11.76 8.81
N TYR A 46 -7.12 -10.91 9.59
CA TYR A 46 -7.15 -11.06 11.04
C TYR A 46 -8.59 -10.93 11.56
N THR A 47 -8.85 -11.58 12.67
CA THR A 47 -10.11 -11.49 13.41
C THR A 47 -9.90 -10.71 14.70
N GLU A 48 -10.98 -10.28 15.34
CA GLU A 48 -10.92 -9.67 16.68
C GLU A 48 -10.16 -10.56 17.69
N ALA A 49 -10.25 -11.88 17.57
CA ALA A 49 -9.58 -12.83 18.43
C ALA A 49 -8.06 -12.92 18.18
N THR A 50 -7.61 -12.74 16.93
CA THR A 50 -6.19 -12.85 16.56
C THR A 50 -5.48 -11.49 16.47
N LEU A 51 -6.22 -10.39 16.57
CA LEU A 51 -5.66 -9.04 16.52
C LEU A 51 -4.65 -8.74 17.66
N PRO A 52 -4.83 -9.21 18.91
CA PRO A 52 -3.82 -9.02 19.96
C PRO A 52 -2.47 -9.65 19.63
N GLU A 53 -2.46 -10.88 19.09
CA GLU A 53 -1.24 -11.53 18.61
C GLU A 53 -0.60 -10.77 17.44
N CYS A 54 -1.44 -10.23 16.54
CA CYS A 54 -0.97 -9.40 15.46
C CYS A 54 -0.23 -8.15 15.97
N PHE A 55 -0.75 -7.47 17.00
CA PHE A 55 -0.13 -6.29 17.61
C PHE A 55 1.19 -6.63 18.30
N GLU A 56 1.28 -7.77 18.95
CA GLU A 56 2.52 -8.23 19.58
C GLU A 56 3.59 -8.57 18.55
N ARG A 57 3.23 -9.34 17.52
CA ARG A 57 4.15 -9.79 16.47
C ARG A 57 4.64 -8.65 15.58
N ASN A 58 3.80 -7.63 15.34
CA ASN A 58 4.12 -6.47 14.49
C ASN A 58 4.28 -5.20 15.33
N ALA A 59 5.18 -5.26 16.33
CA ALA A 59 5.38 -4.19 17.30
C ALA A 59 5.90 -2.87 16.71
N GLU A 60 6.41 -2.88 15.45
CA GLU A 60 6.77 -1.69 14.68
C GLU A 60 5.55 -0.87 14.22
N GLY A 61 4.36 -1.46 14.30
CA GLY A 61 3.09 -0.83 14.01
C GLY A 61 2.62 -0.96 12.55
N MET A 62 1.32 -0.74 12.33
CA MET A 62 0.64 -0.93 11.04
C MET A 62 1.29 -0.16 9.90
N LEU A 63 1.69 1.10 10.13
CA LEU A 63 2.24 1.94 9.06
C LEU A 63 3.60 1.46 8.56
N LYS A 64 4.40 0.79 9.40
CA LYS A 64 5.71 0.23 9.04
C LYS A 64 5.66 -1.25 8.66
N ASN A 65 4.58 -1.93 8.94
CA ASN A 65 4.40 -3.35 8.60
C ASN A 65 3.45 -3.51 7.40
N MET A 66 2.16 -3.31 7.58
CA MET A 66 1.15 -3.57 6.56
C MET A 66 1.05 -2.45 5.52
N ALA A 67 0.81 -1.22 5.95
CA ALA A 67 0.58 -0.08 5.07
C ALA A 67 1.87 0.48 4.42
N ILE A 68 3.04 -0.04 4.79
CA ILE A 68 4.32 0.39 4.22
C ILE A 68 4.38 0.22 2.69
N HIS A 69 3.67 -0.77 2.15
CA HIS A 69 3.58 -0.99 0.72
C HIS A 69 2.83 0.14 0.01
N GLU A 70 1.70 0.58 0.55
CA GLU A 70 0.90 1.70 0.02
C GLU A 70 1.63 3.03 0.22
N ILE A 71 2.34 3.20 1.34
CA ILE A 71 3.20 4.36 1.60
C ILE A 71 4.35 4.38 0.59
N ALA A 72 4.97 3.25 0.28
CA ALA A 72 6.03 3.16 -0.74
C ALA A 72 5.52 3.51 -2.14
N LEU A 73 4.30 3.07 -2.50
CA LEU A 73 3.62 3.48 -3.74
C LEU A 73 3.42 4.99 -3.78
N ALA A 74 2.87 5.57 -2.70
CA ALA A 74 2.64 7.01 -2.58
C ALA A 74 3.95 7.81 -2.70
N CYS A 75 5.04 7.29 -2.10
CA CYS A 75 6.37 7.89 -2.24
C CYS A 75 6.90 7.81 -3.67
N GLN A 76 6.79 6.66 -4.32
CA GLN A 76 7.42 6.43 -5.63
C GLN A 76 6.69 7.13 -6.76
N PHE A 77 5.37 7.05 -6.79
CA PHE A 77 4.58 7.45 -7.95
C PHE A 77 3.85 8.77 -7.77
N TRP A 78 3.54 9.17 -6.53
CA TRP A 78 2.84 10.43 -6.23
C TRP A 78 3.71 11.43 -5.46
N GLY A 79 4.99 11.13 -5.29
CA GLY A 79 5.96 12.05 -4.71
C GLY A 79 5.72 12.42 -3.24
N MET A 80 4.95 11.61 -2.49
CA MET A 80 4.70 11.86 -1.07
C MET A 80 5.98 11.70 -0.26
N ARG A 81 6.27 12.67 0.62
CA ARG A 81 7.43 12.70 1.52
C ARG A 81 7.03 13.32 2.85
N ALA A 82 7.73 12.97 3.92
CA ALA A 82 7.48 13.56 5.24
C ALA A 82 7.66 15.09 5.28
N ASP A 83 8.52 15.64 4.43
CA ASP A 83 8.82 17.07 4.34
C ASP A 83 7.93 17.86 3.37
N ASN A 84 7.15 17.18 2.53
CA ASN A 84 6.28 17.85 1.57
C ASN A 84 4.77 17.58 1.76
N VAL A 85 4.38 16.64 2.63
CA VAL A 85 2.98 16.45 2.99
C VAL A 85 2.53 17.64 3.84
N VAL A 86 1.54 18.39 3.36
CA VAL A 86 1.00 19.60 3.99
C VAL A 86 -0.30 19.34 4.72
N ASP A 87 -1.02 18.27 4.40
CA ASP A 87 -2.23 17.87 5.13
C ASP A 87 -2.37 16.34 5.19
N VAL A 88 -2.92 15.88 6.31
CA VAL A 88 -3.28 14.48 6.56
C VAL A 88 -4.73 14.44 7.03
N ILE A 89 -5.62 13.96 6.19
CA ILE A 89 -7.07 13.89 6.46
C ILE A 89 -7.38 12.48 6.93
N CYS A 90 -7.90 12.33 8.16
CA CYS A 90 -8.49 11.07 8.61
C CYS A 90 -9.89 10.93 8.00
N ASN A 91 -10.09 9.93 7.16
CA ASN A 91 -11.36 9.72 6.50
C ASN A 91 -12.36 9.01 7.44
N PRO A 92 -13.66 9.35 7.36
CA PRO A 92 -14.66 8.68 8.17
C PRO A 92 -14.86 7.23 7.72
N LYS A 93 -15.33 6.40 8.64
CA LYS A 93 -15.74 5.03 8.32
C LYS A 93 -16.91 5.06 7.32
N GLY A 94 -16.76 4.27 6.25
CA GLY A 94 -17.76 4.22 5.15
C GLY A 94 -17.88 2.89 4.51
N GLY A 95 -18.07 2.03 4.06
CA GLY A 95 -18.07 0.73 3.41
C GLY A 95 -16.77 -0.05 3.56
N LYS A 96 -16.69 -1.15 2.84
CA LYS A 96 -15.62 -2.17 2.93
C LYS A 96 -14.19 -1.60 2.80
N ASP A 97 -14.01 -0.67 1.88
CA ASP A 97 -12.69 -0.10 1.58
C ASP A 97 -12.48 1.28 2.23
N SER A 98 -13.33 1.64 3.19
CA SER A 98 -13.26 2.90 3.94
C SER A 98 -13.46 2.61 5.44
N PRO A 99 -12.48 1.93 6.07
CA PRO A 99 -12.61 1.46 7.45
C PRO A 99 -12.58 2.60 8.49
N GLY A 100 -12.11 3.79 8.09
CA GLY A 100 -11.76 4.85 9.01
C GLY A 100 -10.47 4.56 9.74
N CYS A 101 -10.09 5.44 10.69
CA CYS A 101 -8.93 5.24 11.54
C CYS A 101 -9.39 4.69 12.90
N ASP A 102 -8.93 3.49 13.25
CA ASP A 102 -9.22 2.83 14.52
C ASP A 102 -7.92 2.47 15.23
N MET A 103 -7.63 3.19 16.31
CA MET A 103 -6.46 2.96 17.14
C MET A 103 -6.88 2.26 18.42
N ARG A 104 -6.23 1.14 18.74
CA ARG A 104 -6.55 0.30 19.90
C ARG A 104 -5.32 0.00 20.75
N THR A 105 -5.57 -0.37 22.00
CA THR A 105 -4.55 -0.92 22.90
C THR A 105 -4.93 -2.35 23.25
N LEU A 106 -4.16 -3.31 22.79
CA LEU A 106 -4.37 -4.74 22.98
C LEU A 106 -3.08 -5.37 23.52
N GLY A 107 -3.18 -6.15 24.60
CA GLY A 107 -2.00 -6.75 25.22
C GLY A 107 -0.90 -5.76 25.64
N GLY A 108 -1.28 -4.51 25.98
CA GLY A 108 -0.33 -3.45 26.34
C GLY A 108 0.38 -2.81 25.13
N LYS A 109 0.06 -3.20 23.90
CA LYS A 109 0.56 -2.59 22.64
C LYS A 109 -0.51 -1.70 22.05
N THR A 110 -0.14 -0.46 21.72
CA THR A 110 -1.03 0.50 21.06
C THR A 110 -0.66 0.59 19.59
N ASP A 111 -1.61 0.25 18.71
CA ASP A 111 -1.44 0.31 17.26
C ASP A 111 -2.79 0.55 16.57
N PHE A 112 -2.77 0.70 15.26
CA PHE A 112 -3.96 0.82 14.44
C PHE A 112 -4.51 -0.56 14.04
N ALA A 113 -5.79 -0.79 14.27
CA ALA A 113 -6.56 -1.89 13.67
C ALA A 113 -6.92 -1.55 12.22
N SER A 114 -7.21 -0.27 11.95
CA SER A 114 -7.39 0.28 10.61
C SER A 114 -6.89 1.71 10.49
N VAL A 115 -6.50 2.09 9.26
CA VAL A 115 -6.13 3.44 8.87
C VAL A 115 -6.79 3.76 7.53
N ASP A 116 -7.43 4.92 7.44
CA ASP A 116 -7.99 5.46 6.21
C ASP A 116 -7.69 6.95 6.17
N ILE A 117 -6.65 7.33 5.43
CA ILE A 117 -6.12 8.68 5.39
C ILE A 117 -5.92 9.17 3.97
N THR A 118 -6.19 10.45 3.73
CA THR A 118 -5.77 11.14 2.51
C THR A 118 -4.59 12.03 2.82
N LEU A 119 -3.48 11.81 2.12
CA LEU A 119 -2.28 12.65 2.14
C LEU A 119 -2.37 13.68 1.03
N VAL A 120 -2.08 14.93 1.36
CA VAL A 120 -1.99 16.03 0.39
C VAL A 120 -0.58 16.59 0.45
N ASN A 121 0.13 16.64 -0.67
CA ASN A 121 1.45 17.25 -0.72
C ASN A 121 1.40 18.72 -1.15
N SER A 122 2.54 19.39 -1.10
CA SER A 122 2.67 20.82 -1.43
C SER A 122 2.34 21.18 -2.87
N SER A 123 2.27 20.19 -3.80
CA SER A 123 1.81 20.40 -5.18
C SER A 123 0.31 20.16 -5.37
N GLY A 124 -0.44 19.88 -4.30
CA GLY A 124 -1.88 19.59 -4.35
C GLY A 124 -2.23 18.14 -4.73
N THR A 125 -1.24 17.28 -4.99
CA THR A 125 -1.47 15.86 -5.29
C THR A 125 -2.08 15.16 -4.08
N LYS A 126 -3.13 14.35 -4.32
CA LYS A 126 -3.86 13.61 -3.28
C LYS A 126 -3.68 12.11 -3.46
N VAL A 127 -3.30 11.42 -2.39
CA VAL A 127 -3.29 9.96 -2.31
C VAL A 127 -3.99 9.52 -1.05
N ARG A 128 -4.97 8.63 -1.20
CA ARG A 128 -5.66 8.01 -0.08
C ARG A 128 -5.10 6.62 0.18
N ILE A 129 -4.71 6.37 1.41
CA ILE A 129 -4.21 5.07 1.88
C ILE A 129 -5.26 4.50 2.84
N SER A 130 -5.76 3.32 2.51
CA SER A 130 -6.71 2.58 3.32
C SER A 130 -6.13 1.23 3.66
N ALA A 131 -5.91 0.96 4.94
CA ALA A 131 -5.40 -0.31 5.43
C ALA A 131 -6.28 -0.82 6.56
N ASP A 132 -6.69 -2.10 6.51
CA ASP A 132 -7.55 -2.72 7.50
C ASP A 132 -7.09 -4.14 7.78
N ARG A 133 -6.81 -4.44 9.05
CA ARG A 133 -6.35 -5.76 9.48
C ARG A 133 -7.45 -6.82 9.51
N CYS A 134 -8.74 -6.42 9.54
CA CYS A 134 -9.87 -7.30 9.82
C CYS A 134 -10.96 -7.29 8.74
N SER A 135 -10.66 -6.88 7.49
CA SER A 135 -11.66 -6.76 6.42
C SER A 135 -11.55 -7.81 5.31
N GLY A 136 -10.83 -8.91 5.58
CA GLY A 136 -10.54 -9.94 4.59
C GLY A 136 -9.30 -9.60 3.75
N ASP A 137 -8.65 -10.61 3.19
CA ASP A 137 -7.41 -10.43 2.43
C ASP A 137 -7.67 -9.75 1.07
N GLY A 138 -6.78 -8.88 0.65
CA GLY A 138 -6.84 -8.25 -0.68
C GLY A 138 -6.21 -6.86 -0.76
N CYS A 139 -5.98 -6.46 -2.01
CA CYS A 139 -5.46 -5.13 -2.34
C CYS A 139 -6.19 -4.61 -3.57
N CYS A 140 -6.48 -3.32 -3.62
CA CYS A 140 -7.03 -2.68 -4.83
C CYS A 140 -6.53 -1.24 -4.97
N ALA A 141 -6.69 -0.69 -6.17
CA ALA A 141 -6.52 0.72 -6.44
C ALA A 141 -7.74 1.29 -7.16
N THR A 142 -8.13 2.51 -6.79
CA THR A 142 -9.23 3.25 -7.39
C THR A 142 -8.76 4.67 -7.69
N VAL A 143 -9.09 5.18 -8.86
CA VAL A 143 -8.86 6.58 -9.24
C VAL A 143 -10.21 7.25 -9.43
N THR A 144 -10.43 8.35 -8.74
CA THR A 144 -11.69 9.09 -8.73
C THR A 144 -11.44 10.54 -9.14
N ASP A 145 -12.24 11.07 -10.05
CA ASP A 145 -12.29 12.49 -10.37
C ASP A 145 -12.87 13.25 -9.17
N THR A 146 -12.10 14.17 -8.61
CA THR A 146 -12.48 14.91 -7.39
C THR A 146 -13.56 15.96 -7.65
N SER A 147 -13.78 16.38 -8.91
CA SER A 147 -14.76 17.40 -9.26
C SER A 147 -16.20 16.89 -9.28
N ASN A 148 -16.39 15.62 -9.60
CA ASN A 148 -17.72 15.02 -9.80
C ASN A 148 -17.91 13.66 -9.11
N GLY A 149 -16.85 13.09 -8.50
CA GLY A 149 -16.87 11.80 -7.82
C GLY A 149 -16.94 10.58 -8.75
N VAL A 150 -16.70 10.75 -10.06
CA VAL A 150 -16.72 9.66 -11.03
C VAL A 150 -15.48 8.78 -10.85
N VAL A 151 -15.68 7.48 -10.73
CA VAL A 151 -14.59 6.50 -10.70
C VAL A 151 -14.06 6.29 -12.12
N LEU A 152 -12.83 6.71 -12.36
CA LEU A 152 -12.15 6.58 -13.65
C LEU A 152 -11.50 5.20 -13.80
N TYR A 153 -11.10 4.60 -12.68
CA TYR A 153 -10.46 3.29 -12.64
C TYR A 153 -10.72 2.62 -11.30
N SER A 154 -10.91 1.30 -11.31
CA SER A 154 -10.94 0.48 -10.10
C SER A 154 -10.56 -0.96 -10.45
N GLN A 155 -9.55 -1.51 -9.75
CA GLN A 155 -9.13 -2.89 -9.95
C GLN A 155 -8.59 -3.50 -8.66
N GLU A 156 -9.01 -4.73 -8.39
CA GLU A 156 -8.40 -5.61 -7.38
C GLU A 156 -7.11 -6.23 -7.91
N MET A 157 -6.11 -6.43 -7.05
CA MET A 157 -4.88 -7.15 -7.38
C MET A 157 -5.17 -8.61 -7.79
N VAL A 158 -6.09 -9.25 -7.08
CA VAL A 158 -6.56 -10.60 -7.35
C VAL A 158 -8.03 -10.54 -7.78
N GLY A 159 -8.29 -10.58 -9.09
CA GLY A 159 -9.64 -10.51 -9.65
C GLY A 159 -9.79 -11.42 -10.89
N GLY A 160 -11.01 -11.60 -11.37
CA GLY A 160 -11.31 -12.34 -12.59
C GLY A 160 -10.76 -13.78 -12.61
N GLU A 161 -10.08 -14.16 -13.67
CA GLU A 161 -9.48 -15.50 -13.83
C GLU A 161 -8.37 -15.78 -12.82
N ARG A 162 -7.65 -14.75 -12.37
CA ARG A 162 -6.64 -14.91 -11.33
C ARG A 162 -7.25 -15.34 -10.00
N ALA A 163 -8.42 -14.83 -9.64
CA ALA A 163 -9.11 -15.25 -8.42
C ALA A 163 -9.44 -16.74 -8.41
N LYS A 164 -9.77 -17.33 -9.57
CA LYS A 164 -10.00 -18.77 -9.70
C LYS A 164 -8.73 -19.58 -9.46
N LYS A 165 -7.59 -19.13 -10.01
CA LYS A 165 -6.28 -19.77 -9.80
C LYS A 165 -5.88 -19.70 -8.33
N VAL A 166 -6.00 -18.52 -7.71
CA VAL A 166 -5.71 -18.32 -6.28
C VAL A 166 -6.58 -19.23 -5.41
N ALA A 167 -7.87 -19.35 -5.70
CA ALA A 167 -8.77 -20.23 -4.97
C ALA A 167 -8.38 -21.71 -5.11
N ALA A 168 -7.93 -22.13 -6.30
CA ALA A 168 -7.46 -23.51 -6.54
C ALA A 168 -6.16 -23.79 -5.76
N GLU A 169 -5.21 -22.85 -5.77
CA GLU A 169 -3.96 -22.97 -4.99
C GLU A 169 -4.24 -23.00 -3.48
N ALA A 170 -5.15 -22.14 -2.98
CA ALA A 170 -5.56 -22.13 -1.59
C ALA A 170 -6.18 -23.46 -1.16
N ALA A 171 -7.01 -24.06 -2.03
CA ALA A 171 -7.60 -25.38 -1.76
C ALA A 171 -6.56 -26.51 -1.79
N ALA A 172 -5.55 -26.42 -2.65
CA ALA A 172 -4.46 -27.39 -2.74
C ALA A 172 -3.45 -27.28 -1.59
N HIS A 173 -3.31 -26.09 -1.00
CA HIS A 173 -2.32 -25.78 0.02
C HIS A 173 -2.94 -25.00 1.20
N PRO A 174 -3.88 -25.62 1.96
CA PRO A 174 -4.63 -24.93 3.01
C PRO A 174 -3.75 -24.45 4.19
N ASP A 175 -2.56 -25.03 4.36
CA ASP A 175 -1.61 -24.66 5.42
C ASP A 175 -0.65 -23.53 5.01
N TRP A 176 -0.74 -23.06 3.78
CA TRP A 176 0.12 -21.96 3.32
C TRP A 176 -0.48 -20.60 3.70
N PHE A 177 0.41 -19.66 3.98
CA PHE A 177 -0.02 -18.26 4.13
C PHE A 177 -0.57 -17.74 2.80
N SER A 178 -1.67 -16.97 2.86
CA SER A 178 -2.39 -16.47 1.68
C SER A 178 -1.49 -15.71 0.69
N TYR A 179 -0.50 -14.96 1.17
CA TYR A 179 0.42 -14.21 0.31
C TYR A 179 1.28 -15.11 -0.61
N LEU A 180 1.49 -16.38 -0.27
CA LEU A 180 2.29 -17.30 -1.09
C LEU A 180 1.64 -17.59 -2.45
N TYR A 181 0.32 -17.54 -2.52
CA TYR A 181 -0.42 -17.72 -3.78
C TYR A 181 -1.06 -16.42 -4.30
N THR A 182 -1.49 -15.52 -3.43
CA THR A 182 -2.08 -14.24 -3.87
C THR A 182 -1.07 -13.30 -4.52
N GLN A 183 0.22 -13.40 -4.14
CA GLN A 183 1.31 -12.51 -4.59
C GLN A 183 2.38 -13.22 -5.44
N ALA A 184 2.21 -14.50 -5.73
CA ALA A 184 3.22 -15.31 -6.44
C ALA A 184 3.60 -14.73 -7.81
N GLU A 185 2.62 -14.24 -8.57
CA GLU A 185 2.85 -13.67 -9.91
C GLU A 185 3.68 -12.39 -9.84
N GLU A 186 3.42 -11.51 -8.87
CA GLU A 186 4.19 -10.28 -8.66
C GLU A 186 5.63 -10.58 -8.22
N TYR A 187 5.83 -11.55 -7.32
CA TYR A 187 7.18 -11.97 -6.95
C TYR A 187 7.95 -12.57 -8.12
N ALA A 188 7.31 -13.37 -8.97
CA ALA A 188 7.93 -13.92 -10.18
C ALA A 188 8.28 -12.78 -11.16
N LYS A 189 7.36 -11.84 -11.39
CA LYS A 189 7.59 -10.63 -12.23
C LYS A 189 8.76 -9.82 -11.69
N LEU A 190 8.77 -9.52 -10.37
CA LEU A 190 9.84 -8.74 -9.73
C LEU A 190 11.21 -9.38 -9.94
N LYS A 191 11.33 -10.68 -9.65
CA LYS A 191 12.60 -11.42 -9.82
C LYS A 191 13.05 -11.39 -11.28
N GLY A 192 12.16 -11.65 -12.24
CA GLY A 192 12.47 -11.65 -13.67
C GLY A 192 12.95 -10.27 -14.15
N VAL A 193 12.23 -9.21 -13.79
CA VAL A 193 12.57 -7.83 -14.17
C VAL A 193 13.92 -7.42 -13.54
N CYS A 194 14.13 -7.69 -12.26
CA CYS A 194 15.40 -7.37 -11.58
C CYS A 194 16.58 -8.12 -12.22
N ALA A 195 16.43 -9.41 -12.53
CA ALA A 195 17.48 -10.21 -13.15
C ALA A 195 17.85 -9.68 -14.57
N ALA A 196 16.84 -9.40 -15.39
CA ALA A 196 17.05 -8.88 -16.75
C ALA A 196 17.79 -7.52 -16.73
N HIS A 197 17.39 -6.62 -15.86
CA HIS A 197 18.00 -5.30 -15.73
C HIS A 197 19.39 -5.34 -15.10
N ALA A 198 19.63 -6.26 -14.13
CA ALA A 198 20.95 -6.47 -13.57
C ALA A 198 21.95 -6.96 -14.63
N LEU A 199 21.54 -7.88 -15.51
CA LEU A 199 22.36 -8.35 -16.63
C LEU A 199 22.63 -7.25 -17.67
N ALA A 200 21.66 -6.37 -17.89
CA ALA A 200 21.79 -5.24 -18.80
C ALA A 200 22.53 -4.02 -18.20
N GLY A 201 22.83 -4.03 -16.91
CA GLY A 201 23.43 -2.88 -16.19
C GLY A 201 22.51 -1.66 -16.10
N THR A 202 21.20 -1.87 -16.12
CA THR A 202 20.17 -0.80 -16.09
C THR A 202 19.31 -0.90 -14.83
N THR A 203 18.55 0.16 -14.54
CA THR A 203 17.58 0.16 -13.42
C THR A 203 16.20 -0.24 -13.94
N PRO A 204 15.53 -1.23 -13.33
CA PRO A 204 14.20 -1.64 -13.75
C PRO A 204 13.17 -0.56 -13.44
N PRO A 205 12.33 -0.16 -14.42
CA PRO A 205 11.29 0.82 -14.20
C PRO A 205 10.24 0.29 -13.20
N GLY A 206 9.74 1.16 -12.35
CA GLY A 206 8.68 0.82 -11.38
C GLY A 206 9.16 0.03 -10.16
N VAL A 207 10.30 -0.63 -10.19
CA VAL A 207 10.83 -1.36 -9.03
C VAL A 207 11.33 -0.39 -7.96
N ALA A 208 10.90 -0.60 -6.72
CA ALA A 208 11.31 0.25 -5.62
C ALA A 208 12.79 0.06 -5.28
N THR A 209 13.52 1.16 -5.20
CA THR A 209 14.91 1.20 -4.73
C THR A 209 14.97 1.31 -3.21
N ILE A 210 16.18 1.16 -2.65
CA ILE A 210 16.39 1.36 -1.22
C ILE A 210 16.09 2.81 -0.79
N GLU A 211 16.30 3.79 -1.68
CA GLU A 211 15.97 5.19 -1.41
C GLU A 211 14.47 5.37 -1.21
N ILE A 212 13.64 4.74 -2.06
CA ILE A 212 12.17 4.75 -1.90
C ILE A 212 11.76 4.08 -0.57
N ALA A 213 12.40 2.97 -0.22
CA ALA A 213 12.11 2.32 1.07
C ALA A 213 12.46 3.23 2.27
N CYS A 214 13.59 3.93 2.20
CA CYS A 214 13.96 4.90 3.24
C CYS A 214 12.95 6.05 3.34
N GLU A 215 12.48 6.58 2.21
CA GLU A 215 11.45 7.63 2.21
C GLU A 215 10.11 7.13 2.74
N ALA A 216 9.71 5.90 2.38
CA ALA A 216 8.50 5.28 2.92
C ALA A 216 8.57 5.09 4.44
N LEU A 217 9.70 4.65 4.98
CA LEU A 217 9.91 4.53 6.42
C LEU A 217 9.87 5.89 7.12
N LYS A 218 10.55 6.91 6.59
CA LYS A 218 10.49 8.28 7.14
C LYS A 218 9.05 8.81 7.17
N LEU A 219 8.30 8.61 6.08
CA LEU A 219 6.91 9.04 6.02
C LEU A 219 6.04 8.27 7.03
N ALA A 220 6.20 6.94 7.16
CA ALA A 220 5.49 6.14 8.15
C ALA A 220 5.82 6.56 9.60
N GLU A 221 7.09 6.85 9.89
CA GLU A 221 7.54 7.34 11.21
C GLU A 221 6.96 8.71 11.55
N TRP A 222 6.90 9.60 10.57
CA TRP A 222 6.30 10.91 10.73
C TRP A 222 4.76 10.83 10.88
N LEU A 223 4.09 9.99 10.10
CA LEU A 223 2.63 9.82 10.14
C LEU A 223 2.13 9.25 11.46
N THR A 224 2.85 8.30 12.06
CA THR A 224 2.39 7.60 13.26
C THR A 224 2.01 8.56 14.41
N PRO A 225 2.88 9.47 14.90
CA PRO A 225 2.52 10.41 15.95
C PRO A 225 1.49 11.45 15.48
N GLU A 226 1.50 11.87 14.22
CA GLU A 226 0.51 12.82 13.68
C GLU A 226 -0.91 12.24 13.72
N LEU A 227 -1.09 10.98 13.33
CA LEU A 227 -2.38 10.30 13.41
C LEU A 227 -2.81 10.06 14.86
N GLN A 228 -1.92 9.61 15.72
CA GLN A 228 -2.20 9.43 17.15
C GLN A 228 -2.68 10.72 17.81
N LYS A 229 -2.10 11.85 17.44
CA LYS A 229 -2.48 13.17 17.94
C LYS A 229 -3.86 13.62 17.41
N LYS A 230 -4.17 13.32 16.13
CA LYS A 230 -5.47 13.64 15.53
C LYS A 230 -6.62 12.82 16.13
N LEU A 231 -6.37 11.55 16.48
CA LEU A 231 -7.38 10.64 17.02
C LEU A 231 -7.61 10.76 18.53
N LYS A 232 -6.74 11.44 19.26
CA LYS A 232 -6.93 11.74 20.70
C LYS A 232 -7.77 12.99 20.97
N LYS A 233 -8.14 13.71 19.92
CA LYS A 233 -9.02 14.89 20.00
C LYS A 233 -10.48 14.49 19.83
#